data_6b7ebadc078598323812c56b902ca31a
#
_entry.id   6b7ebadc078598323812c56b902ca31a
#
_cell.length_a   1.000
_cell.length_b   1.000
_cell.length_c   1.000
_cell.angle_alpha   90.00
_cell.angle_beta   90.00
_cell.angle_gamma   90.00
#
_symmetry.space_group_name_H-M   'P 1'
#
loop_
_entity.id
_entity.type
_entity.pdbx_description
1 polymer ?
#
loop_
_entity_poly.entity_id
_entity_poly.type
_entity_poly.pdbx_seq_one_letter_code
_entity_poly.pdbx_strand_id
1 'polypeptide(L)'
;MRTGGTESAAFPPTADVARFVVSCVRTAVPFKATAGLHHAFRAEYPLTYAPDSPRGTMFGFLNLFLAAAFVRLGLDQRSAERVLEEGSLDAFRVEEDAISWQGHRVSLGDLEHTREQVMVSFGSCSFIEPLQELHGLHLLHSRVPQA
;
A
#
# COMPACT_ATOMS: atom_id res chain seq x y z
N MET A 1 11.93 -3.24 -3.54
CA MET A 1 12.09 -1.80 -3.22
C MET A 1 12.01 -1.60 -1.72
N ARG A 2 12.82 -0.76 -1.13
CA ARG A 2 12.67 -0.28 0.27
C ARG A 2 11.75 0.92 0.29
N THR A 3 10.78 0.94 1.22
CA THR A 3 9.78 2.01 1.32
C THR A 3 9.82 2.74 2.67
N GLY A 4 10.80 2.41 3.52
CA GLY A 4 10.96 3.09 4.82
C GLY A 4 12.05 2.48 5.69
N GLY A 5 12.07 2.89 6.95
CA GLY A 5 13.00 2.47 8.00
C GLY A 5 12.63 3.09 9.34
N THR A 6 13.60 3.17 10.25
CA THR A 6 13.44 3.72 11.60
C THR A 6 13.73 5.22 11.69
N GLU A 7 14.11 5.86 10.56
CA GLU A 7 14.42 7.28 10.47
C GLU A 7 13.62 7.90 9.31
N SER A 8 13.22 9.15 9.45
CA SER A 8 12.43 9.86 8.43
C SER A 8 13.12 9.91 7.06
N ALA A 9 14.45 10.03 7.03
CA ALA A 9 15.24 10.05 5.81
C ALA A 9 15.27 8.70 5.06
N ALA A 10 14.81 7.60 5.69
CA ALA A 10 14.74 6.29 5.05
C ALA A 10 13.50 6.11 4.16
N PHE A 11 12.55 7.04 4.21
CA PHE A 11 11.34 7.00 3.37
C PHE A 11 11.61 7.71 2.04
N PRO A 12 11.49 7.00 0.91
CA PRO A 12 11.70 7.60 -0.40
C PRO A 12 10.60 8.62 -0.73
N PRO A 13 10.87 9.61 -1.60
CA PRO A 13 9.84 10.47 -2.16
C PRO A 13 8.73 9.66 -2.88
N THR A 14 7.49 10.10 -2.78
CA THR A 14 6.33 9.42 -3.42
C THR A 14 6.55 9.25 -4.93
N ALA A 15 7.12 10.26 -5.59
CA ALA A 15 7.45 10.21 -7.02
C ALA A 15 8.42 9.07 -7.37
N ASP A 16 9.38 8.75 -6.50
CA ASP A 16 10.33 7.67 -6.73
C ASP A 16 9.66 6.30 -6.58
N VAL A 17 8.74 6.17 -5.62
CA VAL A 17 7.93 4.96 -5.45
C VAL A 17 7.03 4.74 -6.66
N ALA A 18 6.31 5.78 -7.10
CA ALA A 18 5.44 5.71 -8.27
C ALA A 18 6.22 5.35 -9.54
N ARG A 19 7.38 5.99 -9.76
CA ARG A 19 8.27 5.68 -10.89
C ARG A 19 8.73 4.23 -10.87
N PHE A 20 9.10 3.70 -9.70
CA PHE A 20 9.47 2.30 -9.54
C PHE A 20 8.33 1.35 -9.90
N VAL A 21 7.11 1.60 -9.37
CA VAL A 21 5.92 0.80 -9.68
C VAL A 21 5.63 0.80 -11.18
N VAL A 22 5.59 1.98 -11.80
CA VAL A 22 5.38 2.13 -13.24
C VAL A 22 6.43 1.36 -14.04
N SER A 23 7.70 1.44 -13.64
CA SER A 23 8.78 0.73 -14.32
C SER A 23 8.60 -0.78 -14.23
N CYS A 24 8.32 -1.32 -13.04
CA CYS A 24 8.09 -2.75 -12.84
C CYS A 24 6.91 -3.26 -13.66
N VAL A 25 5.78 -2.52 -13.65
CA VAL A 25 4.59 -2.89 -14.43
C VAL A 25 4.89 -2.89 -15.93
N ARG A 26 5.56 -1.86 -16.43
CA ARG A 26 5.89 -1.73 -17.87
C ARG A 26 6.83 -2.80 -18.38
N THR A 27 7.74 -3.25 -17.53
CA THR A 27 8.74 -4.28 -17.88
C THR A 27 8.30 -5.69 -17.48
N ALA A 28 7.08 -5.84 -16.96
CA ALA A 28 6.53 -7.10 -16.44
C ALA A 28 7.47 -7.79 -15.42
N VAL A 29 8.13 -7.00 -14.58
CA VAL A 29 9.01 -7.50 -13.50
C VAL A 29 8.25 -7.51 -12.19
N PRO A 30 7.96 -8.68 -11.60
CA PRO A 30 7.36 -8.76 -10.27
C PRO A 30 8.25 -8.11 -9.21
N PHE A 31 7.63 -7.46 -8.23
CA PHE A 31 8.38 -6.83 -7.16
C PHE A 31 7.78 -7.11 -5.78
N LYS A 32 8.60 -6.89 -4.77
CA LYS A 32 8.14 -6.75 -3.39
C LYS A 32 8.62 -5.42 -2.80
N ALA A 33 7.83 -4.88 -1.90
CA ALA A 33 8.18 -3.71 -1.10
C ALA A 33 8.53 -4.14 0.32
N THR A 34 9.55 -3.53 0.91
CA THR A 34 10.04 -3.90 2.24
C THR A 34 10.34 -2.67 3.07
N ALA A 35 10.14 -2.81 4.38
CA ALA A 35 10.31 -1.81 5.41
C ALA A 35 9.29 -0.66 5.37
N GLY A 36 8.77 -0.27 6.53
CA GLY A 36 7.86 0.85 6.69
C GLY A 36 6.42 0.62 6.22
N LEU A 37 6.03 -0.63 5.90
CA LEU A 37 4.68 -0.98 5.46
C LEU A 37 3.93 -1.70 6.59
N HIS A 38 3.73 -1.00 7.70
CA HIS A 38 3.02 -1.51 8.88
C HIS A 38 1.52 -1.21 8.82
N HIS A 39 1.15 -0.14 8.14
CA HIS A 39 -0.18 0.45 8.13
C HIS A 39 -0.87 0.30 6.76
N ALA A 40 -2.21 0.27 6.79
CA ALA A 40 -3.01 0.10 5.58
C ALA A 40 -2.91 1.34 4.67
N PHE A 41 -2.99 2.53 5.26
CA PHE A 41 -2.97 3.80 4.54
C PHE A 41 -1.83 4.71 4.98
N ARG A 42 -1.47 5.63 4.08
CA ARG A 42 -0.47 6.65 4.33
C ARG A 42 -0.95 7.62 5.42
N ALA A 43 -0.14 7.76 6.46
CA ALA A 43 -0.34 8.77 7.49
C ALA A 43 0.96 9.02 8.26
N GLU A 44 0.88 9.89 9.26
CA GLU A 44 1.98 10.13 10.19
C GLU A 44 1.90 9.16 11.37
N TYR A 45 2.93 8.32 11.52
CA TYR A 45 3.03 7.28 12.55
C TYR A 45 4.31 7.40 13.36
N PRO A 46 4.38 6.84 14.58
CA PRO A 46 5.64 6.64 15.28
C PRO A 46 6.59 5.75 14.47
N LEU A 47 7.86 6.15 14.35
CA LEU A 47 8.84 5.40 13.56
C LEU A 47 9.34 4.13 14.26
N THR A 48 9.17 4.05 15.58
CA THR A 48 9.54 2.90 16.42
C THR A 48 8.49 2.67 17.50
N TYR A 49 8.60 1.56 18.25
CA TYR A 49 7.71 1.26 19.39
C TYR A 49 8.09 1.97 20.69
N ALA A 50 9.12 2.82 20.70
CA ALA A 50 9.49 3.58 21.88
C ALA A 50 8.41 4.64 22.23
N PRO A 51 8.11 4.89 23.52
CA PRO A 51 7.08 5.85 23.93
C PRO A 51 7.32 7.27 23.42
N ASP A 52 8.57 7.66 23.25
CA ASP A 52 9.05 8.96 22.76
C ASP A 52 9.52 8.91 21.30
N SER A 53 9.05 7.93 20.55
CA SER A 53 9.45 7.74 19.16
C SER A 53 9.15 8.98 18.32
N PRO A 54 10.11 9.45 17.51
CA PRO A 54 9.82 10.44 16.50
C PRO A 54 8.74 9.94 15.54
N ARG A 55 7.98 10.86 14.97
CA ARG A 55 6.94 10.56 13.99
C ARG A 55 7.43 10.84 12.58
N GLY A 56 6.86 10.13 11.63
CA GLY A 56 7.13 10.34 10.22
C GLY A 56 6.01 9.81 9.34
N THR A 57 5.92 10.32 8.12
CA THR A 57 4.93 9.85 7.15
C THR A 57 5.37 8.51 6.58
N MET A 58 4.57 7.48 6.82
CA MET A 58 4.77 6.13 6.27
C MET A 58 3.84 5.88 5.09
N PHE A 59 4.28 5.07 4.13
CA PHE A 59 3.39 4.56 3.08
C PHE A 59 2.46 3.49 3.64
N GLY A 60 1.23 3.45 3.09
CA GLY A 60 0.30 2.36 3.33
C GLY A 60 0.55 1.17 2.38
N PHE A 61 0.43 -0.06 2.90
CA PHE A 61 0.56 -1.24 2.04
C PHE A 61 -0.60 -1.36 1.05
N LEU A 62 -1.81 -0.90 1.41
CA LEU A 62 -2.95 -0.82 0.46
C LEU A 62 -2.72 0.25 -0.61
N ASN A 63 -2.19 1.44 -0.24
CA ASN A 63 -1.87 2.45 -1.23
C ASN A 63 -0.92 1.92 -2.31
N LEU A 64 0.13 1.23 -1.88
CA LEU A 64 1.13 0.70 -2.81
C LEU A 64 0.55 -0.41 -3.70
N PHE A 65 -0.23 -1.32 -3.11
CA PHE A 65 -0.89 -2.39 -3.84
C PHE A 65 -1.90 -1.86 -4.86
N LEU A 66 -2.75 -0.92 -4.45
CA LEU A 66 -3.75 -0.30 -5.34
C LEU A 66 -3.09 0.55 -6.42
N ALA A 67 -2.02 1.28 -6.12
CA ALA A 67 -1.24 1.99 -7.13
C ALA A 67 -0.71 1.02 -8.20
N ALA A 68 -0.17 -0.14 -7.79
CA ALA A 68 0.30 -1.15 -8.74
C ALA A 68 -0.85 -1.72 -9.60
N ALA A 69 -2.01 -1.98 -9.00
CA ALA A 69 -3.18 -2.48 -9.71
C ALA A 69 -3.72 -1.47 -10.73
N PHE A 70 -3.87 -0.21 -10.34
CA PHE A 70 -4.33 0.84 -11.26
C PHE A 70 -3.31 1.14 -12.36
N VAL A 71 -2.00 1.17 -12.05
CA VAL A 71 -0.95 1.36 -13.06
C VAL A 71 -0.97 0.25 -14.10
N ARG A 72 -1.21 -0.99 -13.70
CA ARG A 72 -1.37 -2.12 -14.62
C ARG A 72 -2.52 -1.91 -15.61
N LEU A 73 -3.57 -1.21 -15.21
CA LEU A 73 -4.71 -0.85 -16.05
C LEU A 73 -4.55 0.50 -16.76
N GLY A 74 -3.37 1.08 -16.75
CA GLY A 74 -3.04 2.27 -17.53
C GLY A 74 -3.02 3.58 -16.77
N LEU A 75 -3.11 3.56 -15.42
CA LEU A 75 -2.95 4.78 -14.64
C LEU A 75 -1.55 5.36 -14.85
N ASP A 76 -1.46 6.66 -15.09
CA ASP A 76 -0.18 7.35 -15.26
C ASP A 76 0.56 7.54 -13.94
N GLN A 77 1.86 7.88 -14.02
CA GLN A 77 2.72 8.04 -12.85
C GLN A 77 2.20 9.10 -11.87
N ARG A 78 1.74 10.24 -12.36
CA ARG A 78 1.25 11.35 -11.52
C ARG A 78 -0.02 10.95 -10.76
N SER A 79 -0.88 10.19 -11.39
CA SER A 79 -2.07 9.64 -10.73
C SER A 79 -1.71 8.53 -9.75
N ALA A 80 -0.71 7.72 -10.04
CA ALA A 80 -0.17 6.73 -9.10
C ALA A 80 0.43 7.39 -7.84
N GLU A 81 1.11 8.53 -7.97
CA GLU A 81 1.56 9.34 -6.83
C GLU A 81 0.39 9.73 -5.93
N ARG A 82 -0.73 10.19 -6.51
CA ARG A 82 -1.94 10.53 -5.74
C ARG A 82 -2.56 9.34 -5.01
N VAL A 83 -2.59 8.16 -5.64
CA VAL A 83 -3.04 6.92 -4.96
C VAL A 83 -2.14 6.59 -3.77
N LEU A 84 -0.82 6.75 -3.93
CA LEU A 84 0.15 6.54 -2.84
C LEU A 84 0.00 7.56 -1.70
N GLU A 85 -0.61 8.70 -1.95
CA GLU A 85 -0.81 9.80 -0.98
C GLU A 85 -2.17 9.78 -0.29
N GLU A 86 -3.09 8.90 -0.70
CA GLU A 86 -4.40 8.79 -0.04
C GLU A 86 -4.25 8.35 1.42
N GLY A 87 -4.91 9.09 2.31
CA GLY A 87 -4.80 8.87 3.75
C GLY A 87 -5.92 8.02 4.35
N SER A 88 -6.94 7.64 3.57
CA SER A 88 -8.14 6.98 4.07
C SER A 88 -8.75 6.03 3.05
N LEU A 89 -9.43 4.99 3.57
CA LEU A 89 -10.27 4.10 2.76
C LEU A 89 -11.41 4.87 2.06
N ASP A 90 -11.90 5.96 2.64
CA ASP A 90 -13.01 6.75 2.10
C ASP A 90 -12.72 7.36 0.71
N ALA A 91 -11.43 7.48 0.34
CA ALA A 91 -11.03 7.88 -0.99
C ALA A 91 -11.32 6.82 -2.05
N PHE A 92 -11.54 5.58 -1.62
CA PHE A 92 -11.79 4.42 -2.46
C PHE A 92 -13.22 3.93 -2.28
N ARG A 93 -13.89 3.65 -3.36
CA ARG A 93 -15.17 2.94 -3.33
C ARG A 93 -14.90 1.45 -3.41
N VAL A 94 -15.12 0.74 -2.30
CA VAL A 94 -14.98 -0.72 -2.22
C VAL A 94 -16.33 -1.34 -2.53
N GLU A 95 -16.39 -2.21 -3.53
CA GLU A 95 -17.54 -2.98 -3.98
C GLU A 95 -17.25 -4.48 -3.83
N GLU A 96 -18.25 -5.33 -3.98
CA GLU A 96 -18.09 -6.77 -3.82
C GLU A 96 -17.08 -7.36 -4.83
N ASP A 97 -17.04 -6.82 -6.05
CA ASP A 97 -16.25 -7.32 -7.18
C ASP A 97 -15.17 -6.36 -7.67
N ALA A 98 -15.02 -5.18 -7.05
CA ALA A 98 -14.09 -4.16 -7.53
C ALA A 98 -13.74 -3.12 -6.47
N ILE A 99 -12.67 -2.38 -6.75
CA ILE A 99 -12.32 -1.13 -6.08
C ILE A 99 -12.21 -0.02 -7.11
N SER A 100 -12.82 1.14 -6.81
CA SER A 100 -12.77 2.31 -7.66
C SER A 100 -12.14 3.50 -6.96
N TRP A 101 -11.41 4.33 -7.70
CA TRP A 101 -10.77 5.55 -7.23
C TRP A 101 -10.80 6.61 -8.35
N GLN A 102 -11.42 7.76 -8.09
CA GLN A 102 -11.50 8.90 -9.02
C GLN A 102 -11.91 8.51 -10.48
N GLY A 103 -12.89 7.60 -10.61
CA GLY A 103 -13.37 7.12 -11.91
C GLY A 103 -12.57 5.96 -12.52
N HIS A 104 -11.43 5.59 -11.96
CA HIS A 104 -10.71 4.38 -12.30
C HIS A 104 -11.28 3.19 -11.51
N ARG A 105 -11.41 2.02 -12.14
CA ARG A 105 -11.96 0.82 -11.54
C ARG A 105 -11.02 -0.36 -11.78
N VAL A 106 -10.78 -1.14 -10.73
CA VAL A 106 -10.02 -2.38 -10.76
C VAL A 106 -10.91 -3.51 -10.26
N SER A 107 -11.05 -4.57 -11.03
CA SER A 107 -11.86 -5.73 -10.67
C SER A 107 -11.16 -6.64 -9.65
N LEU A 108 -11.92 -7.54 -9.01
CA LEU A 108 -11.35 -8.57 -8.13
C LEU A 108 -10.29 -9.42 -8.86
N GLY A 109 -10.56 -9.83 -10.10
CA GLY A 109 -9.59 -10.58 -10.92
C GLY A 109 -8.32 -9.79 -11.23
N ASP A 110 -8.42 -8.46 -11.40
CA ASP A 110 -7.26 -7.59 -11.57
C ASP A 110 -6.44 -7.47 -10.28
N LEU A 111 -7.10 -7.42 -9.12
CA LEU A 111 -6.45 -7.43 -7.81
C LEU A 111 -5.72 -8.75 -7.56
N GLU A 112 -6.35 -9.89 -7.86
CA GLU A 112 -5.73 -11.22 -7.77
C GLU A 112 -4.49 -11.30 -8.65
N HIS A 113 -4.60 -10.92 -9.92
CA HIS A 113 -3.46 -10.89 -10.84
C HIS A 113 -2.34 -9.97 -10.32
N THR A 114 -2.69 -8.79 -9.81
CA THR A 114 -1.69 -7.85 -9.26
C THR A 114 -0.94 -8.47 -8.09
N ARG A 115 -1.63 -9.16 -7.18
CA ARG A 115 -1.04 -9.85 -6.03
C ARG A 115 -0.13 -11.00 -6.44
N GLU A 116 -0.49 -11.73 -7.48
CA GLU A 116 0.25 -12.92 -7.91
C GLU A 116 1.41 -12.61 -8.84
N GLN A 117 1.28 -11.59 -9.68
CA GLN A 117 2.19 -11.37 -10.81
C GLN A 117 2.90 -10.01 -10.80
N VAL A 118 2.49 -9.08 -9.95
CA VAL A 118 3.06 -7.72 -9.95
C VAL A 118 3.67 -7.37 -8.60
N MET A 119 2.85 -7.10 -7.59
CA MET A 119 3.30 -6.86 -6.21
C MET A 119 3.08 -8.14 -5.40
N VAL A 120 4.03 -9.04 -5.47
CA VAL A 120 3.90 -10.41 -4.94
C VAL A 120 3.99 -10.49 -3.42
N SER A 121 4.51 -9.46 -2.77
CA SER A 121 4.59 -9.40 -1.30
C SER A 121 4.98 -8.01 -0.81
N PHE A 122 4.67 -7.76 0.48
CA PHE A 122 5.26 -6.64 1.23
C PHE A 122 5.81 -7.15 2.57
N GLY A 123 6.76 -6.41 3.14
CA GLY A 123 7.36 -6.72 4.44
C GLY A 123 6.96 -5.72 5.51
N SER A 124 6.38 -6.23 6.58
CA SER A 124 6.16 -5.54 7.84
C SER A 124 6.97 -6.24 8.94
N CYS A 125 7.45 -5.53 9.95
CA CYS A 125 8.07 -6.16 11.12
C CYS A 125 7.05 -6.74 12.10
N SER A 126 5.77 -6.37 11.98
CA SER A 126 4.65 -6.98 12.67
C SER A 126 3.77 -7.74 11.68
N PHE A 127 3.38 -8.95 12.01
CA PHE A 127 2.38 -9.70 11.26
C PHE A 127 0.95 -9.34 11.71
N ILE A 128 0.80 -8.94 12.97
CA ILE A 128 -0.51 -8.70 13.60
C ILE A 128 -1.07 -7.31 13.21
N GLU A 129 -0.24 -6.27 13.21
CA GLU A 129 -0.68 -4.89 12.93
C GLU A 129 -1.45 -4.73 11.61
N PRO A 130 -0.93 -5.19 10.46
CA PRO A 130 -1.68 -5.14 9.21
C PRO A 130 -3.03 -5.85 9.26
N LEU A 131 -3.12 -6.99 9.96
CA LEU A 131 -4.36 -7.74 10.10
C LEU A 131 -5.37 -7.01 10.99
N GLN A 132 -4.93 -6.42 12.10
CA GLN A 132 -5.78 -5.64 13.00
C GLN A 132 -6.33 -4.40 12.30
N GLU A 133 -5.52 -3.70 11.52
CA GLU A 133 -5.99 -2.54 10.73
C GLU A 133 -7.01 -2.95 9.67
N LEU A 134 -6.75 -4.00 8.89
CA LEU A 134 -7.70 -4.49 7.90
C LEU A 134 -9.02 -4.94 8.54
N HIS A 135 -8.97 -5.52 9.73
CA HIS A 135 -10.17 -5.88 10.49
C HIS A 135 -10.90 -4.62 10.96
N GLY A 136 -10.19 -3.61 11.48
CA GLY A 136 -10.76 -2.32 11.89
C GLY A 136 -11.41 -1.56 10.73
N LEU A 137 -10.89 -1.73 9.51
CA LEU A 137 -11.45 -1.19 8.27
C LEU A 137 -12.59 -2.03 7.67
N HIS A 138 -13.01 -3.10 8.35
CA HIS A 138 -14.02 -4.06 7.86
C HIS A 138 -13.69 -4.73 6.52
N LEU A 139 -12.41 -4.79 6.15
CA LEU A 139 -11.91 -5.45 4.95
C LEU A 139 -11.61 -6.94 5.17
N LEU A 140 -11.62 -7.40 6.42
CA LEU A 140 -11.50 -8.81 6.80
C LEU A 140 -12.70 -9.24 7.62
N HIS A 141 -13.33 -10.36 7.23
CA HIS A 141 -14.48 -10.94 7.92
C HIS A 141 -14.10 -12.07 8.88
N SER A 142 -12.86 -12.51 8.91
CA SER A 142 -12.36 -13.56 9.80
C SER A 142 -11.87 -13.00 11.13
N ARG A 143 -12.07 -13.78 12.22
CA ARG A 143 -11.55 -13.41 13.54
C ARG A 143 -10.01 -13.36 13.49
N VAL A 144 -9.45 -12.17 13.75
CA VAL A 144 -8.02 -12.04 14.02
C VAL A 144 -7.75 -12.71 15.38
N PRO A 145 -6.77 -13.62 15.50
CA PRO A 145 -6.36 -14.15 16.81
C PRO A 145 -5.99 -12.98 17.73
N GLN A 146 -6.59 -12.95 18.90
CA GLN A 146 -6.15 -12.01 19.94
C GLN A 146 -4.84 -12.54 20.51
N ALA A 147 -3.82 -11.68 20.53
CA ALA A 147 -2.54 -11.98 21.17
C ALA A 147 -2.65 -11.90 22.69
#